data_f822bd01b8eb03cfcd12fa4576085445
#
_entry.id   f822bd01b8eb03cfcd12fa4576085445
#
_cell.length_a   1.000
_cell.length_b   1.000
_cell.length_c   1.000
_cell.angle_alpha   90.00
_cell.angle_beta   90.00
_cell.angle_gamma   90.00
#
_symmetry.space_group_name_H-M   'P 1'
#
loop_
_entity.id
_entity.type
_entity.pdbx_description
1 polymer ?
#
loop_
_entity_poly.entity_id
_entity_poly.type
_entity_poly.pdbx_seq_one_letter_code
_entity_poly.pdbx_strand_id
1 'polypeptide(L)'
;MELRPYQSEAKEAIFQEWDKGVLRTLLVLPTGCGKTIVFAKVTEDCVRRGDRVLILAHRGELLDQAADKIAKATKLGCATEKAEQSCLGSWFRVVVGSVQTLMREKRLGQFPADYFNTIIIDEAHHSISDSYQKILAHFDKARVLGVTATPDRGDMKNLGQVFDSLAYEYTLPKAIKAGYLSSIKALTIPLKLDLSGVSMQSGDFKAGDIATALDPYLYQIADEMEKYCKNRKTVVFLPLVKTSQKFRDILTEKGFKAAEVNGESKDRAEVLEAFDRGDYNVLCNSMLLTEGWDCPSVDCIVVLRPTKVRSLYSQMVGRGTRLHPGKEHLLLLDFLWHTERHELCHPADLICTDREVAQKMTDNMEETCGCPVDIEEAEKKAAEDVIAEREESLAKQLREMRNRKKKLVDPLQFEMSIQAEDLAGYVPAFGWELAPPSDSQKKELEKRGILPDDIDNAGKASMILDRLHKRQEEGLTTPKQIRCLEKYGFQHVGTWSFEAGKNMIDRIAAAGWTGAPRGVNPSEYVPDR
;
A
#
# COMPACT_ATOMS: atom_id res chain seq x y z
N MET A 1 25.51 -9.46 -2.75
CA MET A 1 24.21 -9.36 -3.43
C MET A 1 24.05 -7.91 -3.87
N GLU A 2 23.86 -7.66 -5.16
CA GLU A 2 23.63 -6.32 -5.69
C GLU A 2 22.19 -5.88 -5.47
N LEU A 3 22.00 -4.60 -5.21
CA LEU A 3 20.67 -4.00 -5.06
C LEU A 3 20.06 -3.75 -6.45
N ARG A 4 18.76 -3.95 -6.57
CA ARG A 4 17.98 -3.49 -7.71
C ARG A 4 17.91 -1.96 -7.71
N PRO A 5 17.68 -1.28 -8.86
CA PRO A 5 17.66 0.18 -8.92
C PRO A 5 16.80 0.84 -7.84
N TYR A 6 15.53 0.46 -7.71
CA TYR A 6 14.63 1.01 -6.69
C TYR A 6 15.07 0.73 -5.24
N GLN A 7 15.82 -0.37 -5.01
CA GLN A 7 16.38 -0.68 -3.68
C GLN A 7 17.57 0.22 -3.35
N SER A 8 18.37 0.58 -4.35
CA SER A 8 19.45 1.58 -4.21
C SER A 8 18.88 2.96 -3.94
N GLU A 9 17.87 3.39 -4.71
CA GLU A 9 17.14 4.64 -4.49
C GLU A 9 16.56 4.72 -3.08
N ALA A 10 15.89 3.65 -2.64
CA ALA A 10 15.31 3.56 -1.30
C ALA A 10 16.38 3.71 -0.21
N LYS A 11 17.52 3.02 -0.36
CA LYS A 11 18.64 3.13 0.58
C LYS A 11 19.21 4.55 0.62
N GLU A 12 19.44 5.17 -0.53
CA GLU A 12 19.93 6.54 -0.63
C GLU A 12 18.96 7.55 0.00
N ALA A 13 17.67 7.41 -0.27
CA ALA A 13 16.64 8.27 0.30
C ALA A 13 16.60 8.20 1.85
N ILE A 14 16.75 7.00 2.44
CA ILE A 14 16.83 6.83 3.89
C ILE A 14 18.00 7.63 4.48
N PHE A 15 19.19 7.52 3.89
CA PHE A 15 20.36 8.28 4.37
C PHE A 15 20.19 9.77 4.15
N GLN A 16 19.59 10.22 3.05
CA GLN A 16 19.28 11.62 2.81
C GLN A 16 18.37 12.22 3.88
N GLU A 17 17.35 11.48 4.32
CA GLU A 17 16.49 11.93 5.43
C GLU A 17 17.29 12.07 6.74
N TRP A 18 18.10 11.07 7.08
CA TRP A 18 18.95 11.12 8.26
C TRP A 18 20.01 12.24 8.21
N ASP A 19 20.57 12.51 7.02
CA ASP A 19 21.56 13.59 6.81
C ASP A 19 20.92 15.00 6.92
N LYS A 20 19.58 15.11 6.65
CA LYS A 20 18.79 16.33 6.93
C LYS A 20 18.47 16.52 8.41
N GLY A 21 18.81 15.56 9.27
CA GLY A 21 18.53 15.59 10.71
C GLY A 21 17.20 14.96 11.12
N VAL A 22 16.45 14.35 10.19
CA VAL A 22 15.25 13.58 10.50
C VAL A 22 15.68 12.30 11.21
N LEU A 23 15.19 12.07 12.44
CA LEU A 23 15.59 10.88 13.21
C LEU A 23 14.78 9.64 12.84
N ARG A 24 13.51 9.78 12.55
CA ARG A 24 12.59 8.66 12.36
C ARG A 24 11.98 8.72 10.96
N THR A 25 12.37 7.77 10.10
CA THR A 25 11.87 7.73 8.73
C THR A 25 11.28 6.37 8.37
N LEU A 26 10.35 6.37 7.42
CA LEU A 26 9.60 5.19 6.98
C LEU A 26 10.02 4.79 5.56
N LEU A 27 10.11 3.48 5.34
CA LEU A 27 10.27 2.85 4.03
C LEU A 27 9.05 1.99 3.73
N VAL A 28 8.40 2.23 2.60
CA VAL A 28 7.28 1.44 2.11
C VAL A 28 7.67 0.68 0.85
N LEU A 29 7.67 -0.66 0.94
CA LEU A 29 7.95 -1.55 -0.18
C LEU A 29 6.96 -2.73 -0.16
N PRO A 30 6.36 -3.13 -1.30
CA PRO A 30 5.44 -4.26 -1.36
C PRO A 30 6.08 -5.57 -0.87
N THR A 31 5.25 -6.51 -0.44
CA THR A 31 5.71 -7.87 -0.16
C THR A 31 6.33 -8.48 -1.44
N GLY A 32 7.50 -9.10 -1.31
CA GLY A 32 8.24 -9.64 -2.45
C GLY A 32 9.27 -8.68 -3.07
N CYS A 33 9.24 -7.38 -2.76
CA CYS A 33 10.22 -6.40 -3.26
C CYS A 33 11.53 -6.33 -2.46
N GLY A 34 11.77 -7.25 -1.53
CA GLY A 34 13.05 -7.39 -0.84
C GLY A 34 13.30 -6.33 0.24
N LYS A 35 12.29 -5.97 1.03
CA LYS A 35 12.42 -5.11 2.23
C LYS A 35 13.64 -5.47 3.07
N THR A 36 13.78 -6.76 3.39
CA THR A 36 14.90 -7.29 4.20
C THR A 36 16.27 -7.02 3.57
N ILE A 37 16.37 -7.06 2.24
CA ILE A 37 17.64 -6.77 1.54
C ILE A 37 18.00 -5.29 1.67
N VAL A 38 17.02 -4.38 1.53
CA VAL A 38 17.26 -2.94 1.69
C VAL A 38 17.73 -2.64 3.10
N PHE A 39 16.99 -3.05 4.12
CA PHE A 39 17.40 -2.73 5.49
C PHE A 39 18.68 -3.46 5.92
N ALA A 40 18.98 -4.64 5.37
CA ALA A 40 20.27 -5.31 5.61
C ALA A 40 21.43 -4.46 5.04
N LYS A 41 21.26 -3.87 3.85
CA LYS A 41 22.27 -2.99 3.26
C LYS A 41 22.39 -1.65 4.00
N VAL A 42 21.29 -1.10 4.50
CA VAL A 42 21.32 0.05 5.43
C VAL A 42 22.09 -0.32 6.69
N THR A 43 21.81 -1.50 7.28
CA THR A 43 22.55 -2.03 8.45
C THR A 43 24.06 -2.12 8.17
N GLU A 44 24.44 -2.66 7.00
CA GLU A 44 25.83 -2.79 6.60
C GLU A 44 26.55 -1.42 6.57
N ASP A 45 25.91 -0.43 5.96
CA ASP A 45 26.46 0.92 5.84
C ASP A 45 26.51 1.63 7.21
N CYS A 46 25.53 1.45 8.10
CA CYS A 46 25.53 1.95 9.46
C CYS A 46 26.69 1.35 10.27
N VAL A 47 26.88 0.03 10.20
CA VAL A 47 28.00 -0.64 10.88
C VAL A 47 29.36 -0.16 10.37
N ARG A 48 29.52 0.08 9.05
CA ARG A 48 30.74 0.67 8.48
C ARG A 48 31.04 2.09 9.01
N ARG A 49 29.97 2.85 9.33
CA ARG A 49 30.09 4.19 9.95
C ARG A 49 30.39 4.12 11.44
N GLY A 50 30.42 2.92 12.02
CA GLY A 50 30.72 2.70 13.44
C GLY A 50 29.50 2.53 14.33
N ASP A 51 28.29 2.49 13.78
CA ASP A 51 27.05 2.35 14.54
C ASP A 51 26.89 0.96 15.14
N ARG A 52 26.14 0.91 16.23
CA ARG A 52 25.53 -0.29 16.76
C ARG A 52 24.05 -0.27 16.37
N VAL A 53 23.58 -1.32 15.67
CA VAL A 53 22.26 -1.40 15.07
C VAL A 53 21.40 -2.41 15.81
N LEU A 54 20.21 -1.98 16.23
CA LEU A 54 19.17 -2.85 16.79
C LEU A 54 18.10 -3.09 15.73
N ILE A 55 17.80 -4.36 15.44
CA ILE A 55 16.70 -4.76 14.56
C ILE A 55 15.62 -5.36 15.43
N LEU A 56 14.45 -4.72 15.46
CA LEU A 56 13.30 -5.17 16.25
C LEU A 56 12.37 -6.04 15.40
N ALA A 57 12.05 -7.22 15.91
CA ALA A 57 11.05 -8.11 15.34
C ALA A 57 9.99 -8.51 16.39
N HIS A 58 8.75 -8.64 15.94
CA HIS A 58 7.62 -8.91 16.83
C HIS A 58 7.57 -10.36 17.32
N ARG A 59 7.88 -11.34 16.45
CA ARG A 59 7.79 -12.78 16.75
C ARG A 59 9.17 -13.43 16.87
N GLY A 60 9.32 -14.32 17.86
CA GLY A 60 10.58 -15.01 18.14
C GLY A 60 11.15 -15.84 16.98
N GLU A 61 10.30 -16.42 16.13
CA GLU A 61 10.73 -17.19 14.96
C GLU A 61 11.30 -16.29 13.85
N LEU A 62 10.83 -15.04 13.77
CA LEU A 62 11.31 -14.06 12.80
C LEU A 62 12.71 -13.54 13.14
N LEU A 63 13.13 -13.62 14.43
CA LEU A 63 14.46 -13.17 14.87
C LEU A 63 15.58 -14.00 14.24
N ASP A 64 15.45 -15.32 14.27
CA ASP A 64 16.46 -16.22 13.72
C ASP A 64 16.52 -16.08 12.19
N GLN A 65 15.35 -15.97 11.54
CA GLN A 65 15.28 -15.71 10.09
C GLN A 65 15.83 -14.33 9.70
N ALA A 66 15.61 -13.30 10.50
CA ALA A 66 16.17 -11.97 10.27
C ALA A 66 17.69 -12.00 10.37
N ALA A 67 18.23 -12.63 11.44
CA ALA A 67 19.66 -12.78 11.62
C ALA A 67 20.31 -13.53 10.45
N ASP A 68 19.72 -14.66 10.01
CA ASP A 68 20.21 -15.44 8.88
C ASP A 68 20.18 -14.64 7.56
N LYS A 69 19.10 -13.91 7.31
CA LYS A 69 18.97 -13.09 6.10
C LYS A 69 20.00 -11.94 6.08
N ILE A 70 20.24 -11.32 7.23
CA ILE A 70 21.26 -10.28 7.37
C ILE A 70 22.65 -10.87 7.15
N ALA A 71 22.96 -11.98 7.79
CA ALA A 71 24.24 -12.65 7.63
C ALA A 71 24.49 -13.06 6.15
N LYS A 72 23.49 -13.59 5.47
CA LYS A 72 23.56 -13.94 4.03
C LYS A 72 23.74 -12.71 3.14
N ALA A 73 23.04 -11.60 3.44
CA ALA A 73 23.08 -10.39 2.63
C ALA A 73 24.33 -9.54 2.83
N THR A 74 24.90 -9.52 4.03
CA THR A 74 25.95 -8.58 4.45
C THR A 74 27.23 -9.25 4.96
N LYS A 75 27.17 -10.54 5.26
CA LYS A 75 28.22 -11.31 5.96
C LYS A 75 28.53 -10.80 7.37
N LEU A 76 27.66 -9.96 7.95
CA LEU A 76 27.79 -9.50 9.33
C LEU A 76 27.23 -10.54 10.30
N GLY A 77 27.96 -10.80 11.38
CA GLY A 77 27.43 -11.58 12.49
C GLY A 77 26.44 -10.77 13.32
N CYS A 78 25.43 -11.44 13.87
CA CYS A 78 24.39 -10.84 14.70
C CYS A 78 24.40 -11.44 16.10
N ALA A 79 24.23 -10.61 17.13
CA ALA A 79 23.85 -11.06 18.46
C ALA A 79 22.33 -11.09 18.57
N THR A 80 21.80 -11.94 19.45
CA THR A 80 20.36 -12.04 19.71
C THR A 80 20.03 -11.55 21.12
N GLU A 81 18.97 -10.74 21.22
CA GLU A 81 18.39 -10.27 22.48
C GLU A 81 16.98 -10.86 22.61
N LYS A 82 16.88 -12.06 23.21
CA LYS A 82 15.62 -12.84 23.24
C LYS A 82 15.57 -13.72 24.50
N ALA A 83 14.52 -13.62 25.28
CA ALA A 83 14.31 -14.41 26.50
C ALA A 83 15.55 -14.41 27.41
N GLU A 84 16.22 -15.54 27.57
CA GLU A 84 17.42 -15.69 28.39
C GLU A 84 18.71 -15.22 27.70
N GLN A 85 18.68 -15.08 26.37
CA GLN A 85 19.86 -14.62 25.60
C GLN A 85 20.01 -13.11 25.69
N SER A 86 21.24 -12.65 25.97
CA SER A 86 21.58 -11.23 25.98
C SER A 86 22.74 -10.91 25.06
N CYS A 87 22.61 -9.77 24.39
CA CYS A 87 23.68 -9.22 23.57
C CYS A 87 24.71 -8.41 24.35
N LEU A 88 24.46 -8.16 25.63
CA LEU A 88 25.41 -7.44 26.48
C LEU A 88 26.73 -8.21 26.61
N GLY A 89 27.84 -7.49 26.40
CA GLY A 89 29.17 -8.11 26.33
C GLY A 89 29.53 -8.74 24.99
N SER A 90 28.60 -8.78 24.04
CA SER A 90 28.89 -9.21 22.66
C SER A 90 29.65 -8.14 21.88
N TRP A 91 30.62 -8.57 21.08
CA TRP A 91 31.38 -7.72 20.19
C TRP A 91 30.67 -7.44 18.85
N PHE A 92 29.55 -8.16 18.56
CA PHE A 92 28.74 -7.91 17.38
C PHE A 92 28.06 -6.52 17.44
N ARG A 93 28.11 -5.81 16.32
CA ARG A 93 27.49 -4.49 16.21
C ARG A 93 26.03 -4.55 15.76
N VAL A 94 25.58 -5.69 15.24
CA VAL A 94 24.19 -5.93 14.86
C VAL A 94 23.54 -6.80 15.93
N VAL A 95 22.41 -6.33 16.42
CA VAL A 95 21.61 -7.05 17.43
C VAL A 95 20.20 -7.25 16.85
N VAL A 96 19.72 -8.48 16.88
CA VAL A 96 18.31 -8.78 16.56
C VAL A 96 17.57 -8.98 17.87
N GLY A 97 16.64 -8.08 18.18
CA GLY A 97 15.97 -7.99 19.47
C GLY A 97 14.50 -8.30 19.43
N SER A 98 14.04 -9.11 20.41
CA SER A 98 12.61 -9.34 20.64
C SER A 98 12.00 -8.15 21.39
N VAL A 99 10.96 -7.56 20.81
CA VAL A 99 10.18 -6.49 21.45
C VAL A 99 9.63 -6.95 22.80
N GLN A 100 9.11 -8.18 22.89
CA GLN A 100 8.57 -8.77 24.14
C GLN A 100 9.63 -8.91 25.24
N THR A 101 10.90 -9.05 24.88
CA THR A 101 12.02 -9.10 25.82
C THR A 101 12.45 -7.70 26.22
N LEU A 102 12.68 -6.81 25.24
CA LEU A 102 13.19 -5.46 25.46
C LEU A 102 12.18 -4.52 26.14
N MET A 103 10.86 -4.71 25.95
CA MET A 103 9.86 -3.89 26.63
C MET A 103 9.86 -4.02 28.17
N ARG A 104 10.50 -5.07 28.71
CA ARG A 104 10.58 -5.28 30.16
C ARG A 104 11.59 -4.32 30.79
N GLU A 105 11.15 -3.55 31.80
CA GLU A 105 11.98 -2.51 32.45
C GLU A 105 13.34 -3.00 32.92
N LYS A 106 13.37 -4.15 33.59
CA LYS A 106 14.65 -4.75 34.07
C LYS A 106 15.59 -5.07 32.92
N ARG A 107 15.06 -5.40 31.72
CA ARG A 107 15.90 -5.73 30.58
C ARG A 107 16.34 -4.47 29.84
N LEU A 108 15.43 -3.57 29.58
CA LEU A 108 15.68 -2.30 28.90
C LEU A 108 16.67 -1.43 29.72
N GLY A 109 16.50 -1.35 31.04
CA GLY A 109 17.36 -0.58 31.92
C GLY A 109 18.80 -1.09 32.03
N GLN A 110 19.13 -2.26 31.48
CA GLN A 110 20.51 -2.74 31.38
C GLN A 110 21.30 -2.06 30.25
N PHE A 111 20.62 -1.42 29.33
CA PHE A 111 21.22 -0.74 28.18
C PHE A 111 21.31 0.76 28.45
N PRO A 112 22.50 1.40 28.29
CA PRO A 112 22.59 2.85 28.22
C PRO A 112 21.67 3.40 27.09
N ALA A 113 21.13 4.60 27.25
CA ALA A 113 20.23 5.21 26.27
C ALA A 113 20.89 5.44 24.90
N ASP A 114 22.20 5.53 24.85
CA ASP A 114 23.01 5.69 23.63
C ASP A 114 23.67 4.38 23.15
N TYR A 115 23.25 3.23 23.70
CA TYR A 115 23.82 1.93 23.34
C TYR A 115 23.61 1.58 21.86
N PHE A 116 22.48 1.92 21.29
CA PHE A 116 22.17 1.76 19.87
C PHE A 116 22.11 3.12 19.18
N ASN A 117 22.80 3.24 18.04
CA ASN A 117 22.81 4.45 17.22
C ASN A 117 21.73 4.41 16.15
N THR A 118 21.34 3.21 15.75
CA THR A 118 20.31 2.98 14.71
C THR A 118 19.38 1.85 15.15
N ILE A 119 18.08 2.05 14.98
CA ILE A 119 17.02 1.06 15.22
C ILE A 119 16.28 0.81 13.92
N ILE A 120 16.09 -0.45 13.56
CA ILE A 120 15.29 -0.85 12.39
C ILE A 120 14.10 -1.64 12.89
N ILE A 121 12.91 -1.27 12.44
CA ILE A 121 11.65 -1.92 12.79
C ILE A 121 11.10 -2.57 11.53
N ASP A 122 11.16 -3.90 11.46
CA ASP A 122 10.44 -4.66 10.42
C ASP A 122 8.96 -4.74 10.79
N GLU A 123 8.10 -4.68 9.78
CA GLU A 123 6.64 -4.54 9.91
C GLU A 123 6.25 -3.35 10.81
N ALA A 124 6.68 -2.16 10.40
CA ALA A 124 6.59 -0.92 11.18
C ALA A 124 5.16 -0.54 11.61
N HIS A 125 4.10 -1.12 11.02
CA HIS A 125 2.73 -0.93 11.48
C HIS A 125 2.51 -1.39 12.94
N HIS A 126 3.38 -2.25 13.48
CA HIS A 126 3.37 -2.61 14.91
C HIS A 126 3.97 -1.56 15.83
N SER A 127 4.72 -0.58 15.29
CA SER A 127 5.46 0.42 16.08
C SER A 127 4.57 1.36 16.90
N ILE A 128 3.29 1.44 16.58
CA ILE A 128 2.28 2.25 17.28
C ILE A 128 2.01 1.71 18.71
N SER A 129 2.26 0.42 18.94
CA SER A 129 1.99 -0.18 20.24
C SER A 129 2.91 0.34 21.35
N ASP A 130 2.38 0.40 22.59
CA ASP A 130 3.11 0.87 23.78
C ASP A 130 4.45 0.17 23.98
N SER A 131 4.54 -1.10 23.57
CA SER A 131 5.76 -1.90 23.68
C SER A 131 6.92 -1.33 22.87
N TYR A 132 6.64 -0.95 21.62
CA TYR A 132 7.64 -0.30 20.75
C TYR A 132 7.92 1.12 21.20
N GLN A 133 6.89 1.89 21.57
CA GLN A 133 7.06 3.26 22.03
C GLN A 133 7.97 3.34 23.27
N LYS A 134 7.84 2.39 24.19
CA LYS A 134 8.71 2.30 25.36
C LYS A 134 10.19 2.11 24.99
N ILE A 135 10.48 1.25 24.02
CA ILE A 135 11.84 0.99 23.54
C ILE A 135 12.39 2.24 22.82
N LEU A 136 11.57 2.86 21.95
CA LEU A 136 11.97 4.05 21.21
C LEU A 136 12.17 5.28 22.09
N ALA A 137 11.42 5.39 23.19
CA ALA A 137 11.60 6.44 24.19
C ALA A 137 12.89 6.27 25.01
N HIS A 138 13.32 5.02 25.25
CA HIS A 138 14.58 4.73 25.94
C HIS A 138 15.81 5.09 25.09
N PHE A 139 15.75 4.81 23.78
CA PHE A 139 16.80 5.10 22.81
C PHE A 139 16.46 6.33 21.95
N ASP A 140 16.08 7.44 22.60
CA ASP A 140 15.50 8.64 21.99
C ASP A 140 16.39 9.32 20.94
N LYS A 141 17.71 9.14 21.04
CA LYS A 141 18.71 9.70 20.11
C LYS A 141 19.04 8.78 18.93
N ALA A 142 18.54 7.56 18.93
CA ALA A 142 18.79 6.63 17.84
C ALA A 142 18.05 7.04 16.56
N ARG A 143 18.71 6.89 15.41
CA ARG A 143 18.04 6.97 14.12
C ARG A 143 17.14 5.75 13.96
N VAL A 144 15.89 5.97 13.50
CA VAL A 144 14.91 4.90 13.38
C VAL A 144 14.48 4.75 11.92
N LEU A 145 14.57 3.54 11.41
CA LEU A 145 14.01 3.14 10.13
C LEU A 145 12.83 2.20 10.38
N GLY A 146 11.63 2.64 10.05
CA GLY A 146 10.48 1.75 9.94
C GLY A 146 10.39 1.18 8.53
N VAL A 147 10.10 -0.12 8.43
CA VAL A 147 9.91 -0.79 7.14
C VAL A 147 8.57 -1.50 7.14
N THR A 148 7.72 -1.24 6.14
CA THR A 148 6.40 -1.87 6.02
C THR A 148 6.06 -2.20 4.57
N ALA A 149 5.06 -3.07 4.37
CA ALA A 149 4.65 -3.47 3.01
C ALA A 149 3.74 -2.45 2.36
N THR A 150 2.54 -2.31 2.87
CA THR A 150 1.52 -1.42 2.33
C THR A 150 0.68 -0.94 3.51
N PRO A 151 0.97 0.23 4.05
CA PRO A 151 0.12 0.81 5.07
C PRO A 151 -1.20 1.25 4.42
N ASP A 152 -2.32 1.05 5.11
CA ASP A 152 -3.55 1.70 4.73
C ASP A 152 -3.53 3.19 5.14
N ARG A 153 -4.58 3.95 4.78
CA ARG A 153 -4.68 5.36 5.13
C ARG A 153 -4.74 5.60 6.64
N GLY A 154 -5.40 4.69 7.36
CA GLY A 154 -5.45 4.71 8.82
C GLY A 154 -4.11 4.40 9.45
N ASP A 155 -3.41 3.40 8.91
CA ASP A 155 -2.06 3.02 9.33
C ASP A 155 -1.06 4.15 9.07
N MET A 156 -1.12 4.83 7.91
CA MET A 156 -0.25 5.97 7.60
C MET A 156 -0.46 7.15 8.56
N LYS A 157 -1.72 7.47 8.89
CA LYS A 157 -2.03 8.50 9.90
C LYS A 157 -1.46 8.15 11.28
N ASN A 158 -1.53 6.88 11.65
CA ASN A 158 -1.01 6.40 12.92
C ASN A 158 0.53 6.32 12.90
N LEU A 159 1.12 5.86 11.79
CA LEU A 159 2.57 5.82 11.58
C LEU A 159 3.17 7.23 11.56
N GLY A 160 2.46 8.22 11.05
CA GLY A 160 2.85 9.64 11.10
C GLY A 160 2.94 10.22 12.52
N GLN A 161 2.46 9.52 13.56
CA GLN A 161 2.71 9.87 14.96
C GLN A 161 4.05 9.34 15.48
N VAL A 162 4.62 8.34 14.82
CA VAL A 162 5.86 7.67 15.20
C VAL A 162 7.03 8.09 14.33
N PHE A 163 6.78 8.26 13.03
CA PHE A 163 7.79 8.61 12.03
C PHE A 163 7.59 10.04 11.55
N ASP A 164 8.69 10.75 11.35
CA ASP A 164 8.72 12.16 10.97
C ASP A 164 8.68 12.35 9.45
N SER A 165 9.08 11.33 8.69
CA SER A 165 9.09 11.37 7.22
C SER A 165 8.87 10.00 6.58
N LEU A 166 8.48 10.02 5.31
CA LEU A 166 8.46 8.89 4.40
C LEU A 166 9.65 9.03 3.44
N ALA A 167 10.72 8.26 3.67
CA ALA A 167 11.94 8.36 2.86
C ALA A 167 11.69 7.87 1.42
N TYR A 168 10.99 6.76 1.28
CA TYR A 168 10.75 6.17 -0.03
C TYR A 168 9.51 5.28 -0.03
N GLU A 169 8.74 5.39 -1.11
CA GLU A 169 7.59 4.53 -1.37
C GLU A 169 7.70 3.90 -2.77
N TYR A 170 7.60 2.58 -2.82
CA TYR A 170 7.48 1.82 -4.05
C TYR A 170 6.17 1.06 -4.04
N THR A 171 5.28 1.37 -4.98
CA THR A 171 3.93 0.80 -4.99
C THR A 171 3.88 -0.56 -5.69
N LEU A 172 2.87 -1.36 -5.39
CA LEU A 172 2.65 -2.66 -6.03
C LEU A 172 2.50 -2.55 -7.56
N PRO A 173 1.72 -1.60 -8.12
CA PRO A 173 1.64 -1.40 -9.57
C PRO A 173 3.00 -1.06 -10.19
N LYS A 174 3.80 -0.20 -9.57
CA LYS A 174 5.15 0.09 -10.07
C LYS A 174 6.03 -1.16 -10.10
N ALA A 175 5.92 -2.03 -9.09
CA ALA A 175 6.69 -3.26 -9.02
C ALA A 175 6.28 -4.28 -10.09
N ILE A 176 4.99 -4.40 -10.38
CA ILE A 176 4.45 -5.26 -11.44
C ILE A 176 4.87 -4.72 -12.80
N LYS A 177 4.61 -3.45 -13.09
CA LYS A 177 4.98 -2.79 -14.36
C LYS A 177 6.47 -2.86 -14.67
N ALA A 178 7.31 -2.76 -13.64
CA ALA A 178 8.76 -2.91 -13.79
C ALA A 178 9.24 -4.37 -13.89
N GLY A 179 8.33 -5.36 -13.84
CA GLY A 179 8.65 -6.77 -13.94
C GLY A 179 9.37 -7.35 -12.72
N TYR A 180 9.22 -6.74 -11.54
CA TYR A 180 9.78 -7.27 -10.30
C TYR A 180 8.82 -8.17 -9.54
N LEU A 181 7.53 -8.06 -9.81
CA LEU A 181 6.46 -8.91 -9.29
C LEU A 181 5.57 -9.40 -10.44
N SER A 182 4.88 -10.53 -10.24
CA SER A 182 3.89 -11.06 -11.17
C SER A 182 2.66 -10.16 -11.22
N SER A 183 2.06 -10.01 -12.40
CA SER A 183 0.71 -9.45 -12.53
C SER A 183 -0.31 -10.26 -11.74
N ILE A 184 -1.40 -9.62 -11.36
CA ILE A 184 -2.46 -10.25 -10.58
C ILE A 184 -3.75 -10.22 -11.40
N LYS A 185 -4.32 -11.41 -11.59
CA LYS A 185 -5.68 -11.55 -12.12
C LYS A 185 -6.60 -11.93 -10.97
N ALA A 186 -7.54 -11.08 -10.66
CA ALA A 186 -8.55 -11.36 -9.65
C ALA A 186 -9.78 -11.98 -10.31
N LEU A 187 -10.29 -13.03 -9.68
CA LEU A 187 -11.50 -13.73 -10.09
C LEU A 187 -12.52 -13.62 -8.96
N THR A 188 -13.54 -12.81 -9.17
CA THR A 188 -14.67 -12.70 -8.26
C THR A 188 -15.60 -13.90 -8.44
N ILE A 189 -15.77 -14.69 -7.38
CA ILE A 189 -16.63 -15.87 -7.37
C ILE A 189 -18.04 -15.45 -6.97
N PRO A 190 -19.09 -15.80 -7.74
CA PRO A 190 -20.48 -15.40 -7.46
C PRO A 190 -21.13 -16.20 -6.32
N LEU A 191 -20.38 -16.49 -5.28
CA LEU A 191 -20.83 -17.15 -4.06
C LEU A 191 -20.92 -16.12 -2.94
N LYS A 192 -22.15 -15.77 -2.56
CA LYS A 192 -22.39 -14.79 -1.49
C LYS A 192 -22.25 -15.46 -0.13
N LEU A 193 -21.23 -15.05 0.60
CA LEU A 193 -20.94 -15.53 1.95
C LEU A 193 -21.47 -14.52 2.98
N ASP A 194 -22.38 -14.93 3.83
CA ASP A 194 -23.03 -14.06 4.81
C ASP A 194 -22.17 -13.92 6.08
N LEU A 195 -21.73 -12.69 6.35
CA LEU A 195 -20.98 -12.30 7.54
C LEU A 195 -21.76 -11.34 8.46
N SER A 196 -23.06 -11.17 8.26
CA SER A 196 -23.87 -10.22 9.04
C SER A 196 -23.85 -10.49 10.56
N GLY A 197 -23.71 -11.75 10.96
CA GLY A 197 -23.60 -12.18 12.35
C GLY A 197 -22.21 -12.16 12.97
N VAL A 198 -21.17 -11.74 12.23
CA VAL A 198 -19.77 -11.77 12.70
C VAL A 198 -19.45 -10.54 13.54
N SER A 199 -18.91 -10.76 14.74
CA SER A 199 -18.50 -9.69 15.65
C SER A 199 -17.08 -9.17 15.37
N MET A 200 -16.79 -7.98 15.90
CA MET A 200 -15.48 -7.32 15.76
C MET A 200 -14.60 -7.58 16.99
N GLN A 201 -13.31 -7.73 16.76
CA GLN A 201 -12.28 -7.83 17.81
C GLN A 201 -11.00 -7.12 17.36
N SER A 202 -10.51 -6.18 18.17
CA SER A 202 -9.24 -5.46 17.91
C SER A 202 -9.13 -4.83 16.52
N GLY A 203 -10.24 -4.27 16.01
CA GLY A 203 -10.25 -3.58 14.70
C GLY A 203 -10.45 -4.48 13.49
N ASP A 204 -10.53 -5.80 13.66
CA ASP A 204 -10.81 -6.77 12.60
C ASP A 204 -11.94 -7.73 13.04
N PHE A 205 -12.34 -8.63 12.18
CA PHE A 205 -13.36 -9.66 12.49
C PHE A 205 -12.83 -10.71 13.47
N LYS A 206 -13.71 -11.16 14.35
CA LYS A 206 -13.40 -12.26 15.26
C LYS A 206 -13.31 -13.58 14.50
N ALA A 207 -12.13 -14.20 14.52
CA ALA A 207 -11.81 -15.39 13.73
C ALA A 207 -12.77 -16.57 13.98
N GLY A 208 -13.25 -16.74 15.22
CA GLY A 208 -14.20 -17.79 15.58
C GLY A 208 -15.56 -17.64 14.92
N ASP A 209 -16.04 -16.40 14.83
CA ASP A 209 -17.33 -16.09 14.23
C ASP A 209 -17.26 -16.23 12.70
N ILE A 210 -16.13 -15.81 12.08
CA ILE A 210 -15.88 -16.05 10.65
C ILE A 210 -15.88 -17.56 10.36
N ALA A 211 -15.18 -18.36 11.19
CA ALA A 211 -15.12 -19.80 11.01
C ALA A 211 -16.51 -20.44 11.03
N THR A 212 -17.38 -19.98 11.93
CA THR A 212 -18.76 -20.46 12.03
C THR A 212 -19.59 -20.05 10.81
N ALA A 213 -19.46 -18.82 10.35
CA ALA A 213 -20.17 -18.32 9.17
C ALA A 213 -19.70 -19.01 7.88
N LEU A 214 -18.41 -19.35 7.78
CA LEU A 214 -17.80 -19.98 6.61
C LEU A 214 -18.12 -21.49 6.51
N ASP A 215 -18.33 -22.16 7.64
CA ASP A 215 -18.44 -23.62 7.72
C ASP A 215 -19.48 -24.23 6.75
N PRO A 216 -20.69 -23.67 6.57
CA PRO A 216 -21.69 -24.20 5.63
C PRO A 216 -21.28 -24.13 4.15
N TYR A 217 -20.34 -23.25 3.80
CA TYR A 217 -19.95 -22.96 2.42
C TYR A 217 -18.69 -23.71 1.97
N LEU A 218 -17.99 -24.41 2.87
CA LEU A 218 -16.69 -25.02 2.57
C LEU A 218 -16.71 -25.96 1.36
N TYR A 219 -17.76 -26.78 1.22
CA TYR A 219 -17.92 -27.67 0.06
C TYR A 219 -18.14 -26.89 -1.25
N GLN A 220 -18.97 -25.85 -1.21
CA GLN A 220 -19.22 -25.00 -2.39
C GLN A 220 -17.97 -24.25 -2.81
N ILE A 221 -17.17 -23.76 -1.84
CA ILE A 221 -15.88 -23.13 -2.10
C ILE A 221 -14.90 -24.13 -2.75
N ALA A 222 -14.87 -25.39 -2.25
CA ALA A 222 -14.06 -26.43 -2.84
C ALA A 222 -14.48 -26.77 -4.28
N ASP A 223 -15.78 -26.75 -4.59
CA ASP A 223 -16.31 -26.91 -5.94
C ASP A 223 -15.85 -25.79 -6.90
N GLU A 224 -15.87 -24.54 -6.41
CA GLU A 224 -15.34 -23.41 -7.19
C GLU A 224 -13.83 -23.54 -7.38
N MET A 225 -13.08 -23.93 -6.34
CA MET A 225 -11.64 -24.17 -6.47
C MET A 225 -11.32 -25.30 -7.46
N GLU A 226 -12.16 -26.33 -7.57
CA GLU A 226 -11.96 -27.40 -8.55
C GLU A 226 -11.94 -26.88 -9.98
N LYS A 227 -12.77 -25.87 -10.29
CA LYS A 227 -12.83 -25.27 -11.63
C LYS A 227 -11.58 -24.47 -11.98
N TYR A 228 -10.99 -23.74 -11.03
CA TYR A 228 -9.96 -22.76 -11.30
C TYR A 228 -8.57 -23.10 -10.77
N CYS A 229 -8.47 -23.94 -9.72
CA CYS A 229 -7.23 -24.17 -8.97
C CYS A 229 -6.65 -25.57 -9.13
N LYS A 230 -7.31 -26.51 -9.83
CA LYS A 230 -6.94 -27.94 -9.84
C LYS A 230 -5.48 -28.19 -10.24
N ASN A 231 -4.96 -27.41 -11.16
CA ASN A 231 -3.59 -27.54 -11.68
C ASN A 231 -2.67 -26.38 -11.22
N ARG A 232 -3.08 -25.62 -10.20
CA ARG A 232 -2.34 -24.47 -9.68
C ARG A 232 -1.72 -24.78 -8.34
N LYS A 233 -0.59 -24.16 -8.06
CA LYS A 233 0.04 -24.19 -6.75
C LYS A 233 -0.59 -23.15 -5.85
N THR A 234 -1.52 -23.58 -5.03
CA THR A 234 -2.48 -22.72 -4.32
C THR A 234 -2.19 -22.63 -2.83
N VAL A 235 -2.28 -21.43 -2.28
CA VAL A 235 -2.30 -21.20 -0.82
C VAL A 235 -3.67 -20.67 -0.41
N VAL A 236 -4.25 -21.28 0.61
CA VAL A 236 -5.56 -20.93 1.16
C VAL A 236 -5.36 -20.38 2.57
N PHE A 237 -5.82 -19.15 2.80
CA PHE A 237 -5.81 -18.51 4.12
C PHE A 237 -7.18 -18.66 4.79
N LEU A 238 -7.21 -19.29 5.97
CA LEU A 238 -8.42 -19.58 6.72
C LEU A 238 -8.38 -18.93 8.12
N PRO A 239 -9.57 -18.72 8.76
CA PRO A 239 -9.64 -18.00 10.04
C PRO A 239 -9.08 -18.78 11.23
N LEU A 240 -9.28 -20.10 11.27
CA LEU A 240 -8.89 -20.98 12.38
C LEU A 240 -8.18 -22.25 11.89
N VAL A 241 -7.34 -22.83 12.77
CA VAL A 241 -6.66 -24.12 12.51
C VAL A 241 -7.68 -25.23 12.24
N LYS A 242 -8.73 -25.34 13.05
CA LYS A 242 -9.78 -26.37 12.84
C LYS A 242 -10.48 -26.24 11.49
N THR A 243 -10.76 -25.03 11.04
CA THR A 243 -11.36 -24.77 9.73
C THR A 243 -10.38 -25.12 8.62
N SER A 244 -9.10 -24.82 8.83
CA SER A 244 -8.00 -25.13 7.90
C SER A 244 -7.87 -26.65 7.71
N GLN A 245 -7.87 -27.43 8.80
CA GLN A 245 -7.82 -28.89 8.78
C GLN A 245 -9.04 -29.49 8.10
N LYS A 246 -10.26 -29.04 8.47
CA LYS A 246 -11.51 -29.48 7.84
C LYS A 246 -11.52 -29.21 6.34
N PHE A 247 -11.07 -28.00 5.94
CA PHE A 247 -11.06 -27.64 4.54
C PHE A 247 -10.01 -28.42 3.72
N ARG A 248 -8.83 -28.71 4.31
CA ARG A 248 -7.85 -29.63 3.73
C ARG A 248 -8.47 -31.01 3.45
N ASP A 249 -9.26 -31.56 4.39
CA ASP A 249 -9.90 -32.87 4.23
C ASP A 249 -10.93 -32.85 3.09
N ILE A 250 -11.77 -31.80 3.02
CA ILE A 250 -12.73 -31.60 1.92
C ILE A 250 -12.00 -31.51 0.57
N LEU A 251 -10.91 -30.73 0.49
CA LEU A 251 -10.12 -30.62 -0.74
C LEU A 251 -9.51 -31.97 -1.15
N THR A 252 -9.08 -32.77 -0.18
CA THR A 252 -8.55 -34.12 -0.43
C THR A 252 -9.64 -35.05 -0.98
N GLU A 253 -10.86 -34.99 -0.43
CA GLU A 253 -12.04 -35.72 -0.96
C GLU A 253 -12.35 -35.31 -2.41
N LYS A 254 -12.14 -34.04 -2.77
CA LYS A 254 -12.29 -33.50 -4.13
C LYS A 254 -11.11 -33.80 -5.07
N GLY A 255 -10.12 -34.57 -4.60
CA GLY A 255 -8.99 -35.03 -5.38
C GLY A 255 -7.85 -34.02 -5.53
N PHE A 256 -7.78 -33.00 -4.67
CA PHE A 256 -6.59 -32.16 -4.53
C PHE A 256 -5.52 -32.87 -3.69
N LYS A 257 -4.26 -32.61 -3.99
CA LYS A 257 -3.15 -32.96 -3.11
C LYS A 257 -2.99 -31.85 -2.07
N ALA A 258 -3.88 -31.86 -1.06
CA ALA A 258 -3.93 -30.80 -0.09
C ALA A 258 -3.16 -31.14 1.19
N ALA A 259 -2.43 -30.17 1.73
CA ALA A 259 -1.78 -30.23 3.04
C ALA A 259 -2.24 -29.06 3.92
N GLU A 260 -1.99 -29.17 5.23
CA GLU A 260 -2.27 -28.09 6.19
C GLU A 260 -1.06 -27.85 7.07
N VAL A 261 -0.81 -26.58 7.38
CA VAL A 261 0.23 -26.18 8.33
C VAL A 261 -0.28 -25.12 9.30
N ASN A 262 0.11 -25.27 10.55
CA ASN A 262 -0.21 -24.32 11.63
C ASN A 262 0.98 -24.15 12.58
N GLY A 263 0.84 -23.30 13.61
CA GLY A 263 1.89 -23.01 14.59
C GLY A 263 2.30 -24.19 15.48
N GLU A 264 1.44 -25.22 15.56
CA GLU A 264 1.66 -26.41 16.40
C GLU A 264 2.14 -27.63 15.58
N SER A 265 2.20 -27.52 14.24
CA SER A 265 2.63 -28.60 13.35
C SER A 265 4.10 -28.93 13.57
N LYS A 266 4.39 -30.15 14.03
CA LYS A 266 5.77 -30.66 14.27
C LYS A 266 6.50 -30.98 12.98
N ASP A 267 5.77 -31.36 11.94
CA ASP A 267 6.22 -31.70 10.59
C ASP A 267 6.20 -30.53 9.61
N ARG A 268 6.05 -29.29 10.15
CA ARG A 268 5.91 -28.06 9.35
C ARG A 268 6.97 -27.92 8.26
N ALA A 269 8.24 -28.14 8.59
CA ALA A 269 9.33 -27.98 7.63
C ALA A 269 9.19 -28.99 6.48
N GLU A 270 8.89 -30.24 6.79
CA GLU A 270 8.72 -31.33 5.81
C GLU A 270 7.53 -31.06 4.88
N VAL A 271 6.39 -30.58 5.43
CA VAL A 271 5.19 -30.26 4.64
C VAL A 271 5.47 -29.06 3.72
N LEU A 272 6.17 -28.03 4.18
CA LEU A 272 6.52 -26.87 3.36
C LEU A 272 7.49 -27.23 2.24
N GLU A 273 8.49 -28.09 2.50
CA GLU A 273 9.41 -28.61 1.49
C GLU A 273 8.70 -29.51 0.49
N ALA A 274 7.79 -30.38 0.93
CA ALA A 274 6.97 -31.22 0.07
C ALA A 274 6.05 -30.38 -0.83
N PHE A 275 5.47 -29.31 -0.29
CA PHE A 275 4.71 -28.35 -1.08
C PHE A 275 5.61 -27.65 -2.11
N ASP A 276 6.82 -27.24 -1.74
CA ASP A 276 7.75 -26.58 -2.68
C ASP A 276 8.17 -27.54 -3.81
N ARG A 277 8.40 -28.83 -3.53
CA ARG A 277 8.68 -29.86 -4.55
C ARG A 277 7.49 -30.18 -5.45
N GLY A 278 6.24 -29.85 -5.04
CA GLY A 278 5.01 -30.14 -5.79
C GLY A 278 4.34 -31.47 -5.42
N ASP A 279 4.72 -32.09 -4.29
CA ASP A 279 4.03 -33.28 -3.75
C ASP A 279 2.60 -32.92 -3.34
N TYR A 280 2.41 -31.67 -2.88
CA TYR A 280 1.12 -31.03 -2.64
C TYR A 280 0.93 -29.87 -3.62
N ASN A 281 -0.31 -29.68 -4.09
CA ASN A 281 -0.68 -28.53 -4.92
C ASN A 281 -1.54 -27.49 -4.17
N VAL A 282 -2.10 -27.83 -3.01
CA VAL A 282 -2.83 -26.89 -2.16
C VAL A 282 -2.28 -26.93 -0.75
N LEU A 283 -2.02 -25.76 -0.18
CA LEU A 283 -1.57 -25.58 1.19
C LEU A 283 -2.57 -24.72 1.96
N CYS A 284 -3.27 -25.33 2.89
CA CYS A 284 -4.18 -24.64 3.81
C CYS A 284 -3.43 -24.16 5.04
N ASN A 285 -3.72 -22.94 5.49
CA ASN A 285 -3.12 -22.42 6.71
C ASN A 285 -4.03 -21.44 7.45
N SER A 286 -3.79 -21.30 8.75
CA SER A 286 -4.41 -20.29 9.59
C SER A 286 -3.35 -19.30 10.06
N MET A 287 -3.17 -18.17 9.35
CA MET A 287 -2.28 -17.04 9.69
C MET A 287 -0.78 -17.32 9.76
N LEU A 288 -0.34 -18.58 9.61
CA LEU A 288 1.07 -18.92 9.77
C LEU A 288 1.94 -18.37 8.63
N LEU A 289 1.42 -18.47 7.41
CA LEU A 289 2.17 -18.16 6.18
C LEU A 289 2.09 -16.69 5.78
N THR A 290 1.46 -15.83 6.58
CA THR A 290 1.39 -14.38 6.31
C THR A 290 2.75 -13.71 6.42
N GLU A 291 3.65 -14.26 7.24
CA GLU A 291 4.99 -13.71 7.48
C GLU A 291 6.06 -14.79 7.36
N GLY A 292 7.26 -14.40 6.94
CA GLY A 292 8.48 -15.23 7.02
C GLY A 292 8.64 -16.37 6.01
N TRP A 293 7.56 -16.90 5.42
CA TRP A 293 7.62 -17.99 4.45
C TRP A 293 7.79 -17.49 3.01
N ASP A 294 8.50 -18.25 2.20
CA ASP A 294 8.80 -17.92 0.80
C ASP A 294 8.67 -19.15 -0.12
N CYS A 295 7.75 -19.09 -1.09
CA CYS A 295 7.58 -20.07 -2.14
C CYS A 295 7.19 -19.37 -3.45
N PRO A 296 8.16 -18.99 -4.30
CA PRO A 296 7.91 -18.21 -5.51
C PRO A 296 7.00 -18.89 -6.54
N SER A 297 6.94 -20.22 -6.51
CA SER A 297 6.12 -21.03 -7.43
C SER A 297 4.61 -20.98 -7.15
N VAL A 298 4.17 -20.36 -6.04
CA VAL A 298 2.73 -20.14 -5.76
C VAL A 298 2.13 -19.23 -6.82
N ASP A 299 1.13 -19.72 -7.54
CA ASP A 299 0.45 -19.01 -8.62
C ASP A 299 -1.05 -18.81 -8.41
N CYS A 300 -1.56 -19.26 -7.25
CA CYS A 300 -2.94 -19.01 -6.84
C CYS A 300 -3.02 -18.71 -5.33
N ILE A 301 -3.78 -17.67 -4.98
CA ILE A 301 -4.12 -17.32 -3.59
C ILE A 301 -5.63 -17.34 -3.43
N VAL A 302 -6.09 -17.98 -2.35
CA VAL A 302 -7.49 -18.03 -1.96
C VAL A 302 -7.63 -17.44 -0.55
N VAL A 303 -8.38 -16.34 -0.42
CA VAL A 303 -8.56 -15.66 0.86
C VAL A 303 -9.93 -16.00 1.43
N LEU A 304 -9.97 -16.98 2.34
CA LEU A 304 -11.16 -17.37 3.12
C LEU A 304 -11.17 -16.77 4.52
N ARG A 305 -10.33 -15.79 4.73
CA ARG A 305 -10.31 -14.94 5.91
C ARG A 305 -10.52 -13.49 5.50
N PRO A 306 -11.77 -13.06 5.39
CA PRO A 306 -12.07 -11.65 5.16
C PRO A 306 -11.47 -10.80 6.28
N THR A 307 -10.93 -9.66 5.92
CA THR A 307 -10.28 -8.74 6.85
C THR A 307 -10.52 -7.29 6.43
N LYS A 308 -10.50 -6.39 7.39
CA LYS A 308 -10.49 -4.94 7.17
C LYS A 308 -9.08 -4.36 7.15
N VAL A 309 -8.09 -5.16 7.52
CA VAL A 309 -6.71 -4.75 7.67
C VAL A 309 -5.98 -4.93 6.34
N ARG A 310 -5.78 -3.83 5.62
CA ARG A 310 -5.14 -3.82 4.29
C ARG A 310 -3.73 -4.41 4.31
N SER A 311 -2.96 -4.14 5.36
CA SER A 311 -1.62 -4.70 5.50
C SER A 311 -1.65 -6.23 5.56
N LEU A 312 -2.60 -6.82 6.29
CA LEU A 312 -2.78 -8.26 6.37
C LEU A 312 -3.21 -8.85 5.01
N TYR A 313 -4.19 -8.20 4.35
CA TYR A 313 -4.64 -8.61 3.02
C TYR A 313 -3.48 -8.60 2.01
N SER A 314 -2.72 -7.50 1.98
CA SER A 314 -1.54 -7.35 1.11
C SER A 314 -0.44 -8.36 1.43
N GLN A 315 -0.24 -8.75 2.69
CA GLN A 315 0.69 -9.80 3.07
C GLN A 315 0.25 -11.17 2.55
N MET A 316 -1.03 -11.52 2.68
CA MET A 316 -1.59 -12.78 2.19
C MET A 316 -1.43 -12.89 0.66
N VAL A 317 -1.90 -11.88 -0.08
CA VAL A 317 -1.80 -11.87 -1.55
C VAL A 317 -0.36 -11.78 -2.02
N GLY A 318 0.47 -11.01 -1.33
CA GLY A 318 1.89 -10.85 -1.63
C GLY A 318 2.72 -12.14 -1.59
N ARG A 319 2.22 -13.22 -0.98
CA ARG A 319 2.88 -14.54 -1.04
C ARG A 319 2.88 -15.10 -2.45
N GLY A 320 1.87 -14.76 -3.25
CA GLY A 320 1.75 -15.22 -4.62
C GLY A 320 2.29 -14.24 -5.67
N THR A 321 2.78 -13.06 -5.32
CA THR A 321 3.22 -12.07 -6.33
C THR A 321 4.65 -12.28 -6.84
N ARG A 322 5.43 -13.20 -6.27
CA ARG A 322 6.81 -13.42 -6.68
C ARG A 322 6.91 -14.01 -8.07
N LEU A 323 7.97 -13.66 -8.79
CA LEU A 323 8.27 -14.22 -10.10
C LEU A 323 8.79 -15.65 -9.95
N HIS A 324 8.34 -16.52 -10.86
CA HIS A 324 8.86 -17.88 -10.98
C HIS A 324 8.82 -18.32 -12.46
N PRO A 325 9.80 -19.08 -12.95
CA PRO A 325 9.76 -19.64 -14.30
C PRO A 325 8.48 -20.46 -14.51
N GLY A 326 7.78 -20.21 -15.61
CA GLY A 326 6.51 -20.87 -15.94
C GLY A 326 5.26 -20.26 -15.29
N LYS A 327 5.40 -19.26 -14.43
CA LYS A 327 4.28 -18.51 -13.85
C LYS A 327 4.00 -17.26 -14.68
N GLU A 328 2.83 -17.20 -15.31
CA GLU A 328 2.41 -16.06 -16.12
C GLU A 328 1.84 -14.92 -15.24
N HIS A 329 0.99 -15.26 -14.27
CA HIS A 329 0.34 -14.34 -13.35
C HIS A 329 -0.04 -15.03 -12.05
N LEU A 330 -0.33 -14.26 -11.04
CA LEU A 330 -1.01 -14.72 -9.84
C LEU A 330 -2.52 -14.71 -10.07
N LEU A 331 -3.19 -15.83 -9.82
CA LEU A 331 -4.64 -15.88 -9.72
C LEU A 331 -5.06 -15.61 -8.27
N LEU A 332 -5.87 -14.59 -8.05
CA LEU A 332 -6.46 -14.28 -6.75
C LEU A 332 -7.96 -14.62 -6.81
N LEU A 333 -8.39 -15.60 -6.01
CA LEU A 333 -9.81 -15.88 -5.84
C LEU A 333 -10.38 -14.98 -4.75
N ASP A 334 -11.33 -14.14 -5.14
CA ASP A 334 -12.11 -13.27 -4.27
C ASP A 334 -13.56 -13.76 -4.21
N PHE A 335 -14.18 -13.67 -3.03
CA PHE A 335 -15.55 -14.10 -2.80
C PHE A 335 -16.44 -12.90 -2.48
N LEU A 336 -17.72 -12.98 -2.86
CA LEU A 336 -18.71 -11.96 -2.51
C LEU A 336 -19.12 -12.12 -1.05
N TRP A 337 -18.51 -11.30 -0.19
CA TRP A 337 -18.84 -11.28 1.23
C TRP A 337 -20.00 -10.32 1.49
N HIS A 338 -21.10 -10.84 2.01
CA HIS A 338 -22.22 -10.02 2.42
C HIS A 338 -22.03 -9.51 3.85
N THR A 339 -21.89 -8.19 4.02
CA THR A 339 -21.78 -7.55 5.34
C THR A 339 -22.69 -6.33 5.41
N GLU A 340 -23.45 -6.17 6.49
CA GLU A 340 -24.35 -5.01 6.67
C GLU A 340 -23.63 -3.71 7.06
N ARG A 341 -22.41 -3.79 7.61
CA ARG A 341 -21.80 -2.68 8.35
C ARG A 341 -20.31 -2.46 8.07
N HIS A 342 -19.68 -3.22 7.21
CA HIS A 342 -18.21 -3.26 7.23
C HIS A 342 -17.59 -3.27 5.84
N GLU A 343 -16.64 -2.36 5.66
CA GLU A 343 -15.77 -2.34 4.49
C GLU A 343 -14.73 -3.44 4.64
N LEU A 344 -14.72 -4.38 3.73
CA LEU A 344 -13.72 -5.44 3.61
C LEU A 344 -12.63 -5.03 2.62
N CYS A 345 -11.44 -5.62 2.77
CA CYS A 345 -10.42 -5.51 1.75
C CYS A 345 -10.76 -6.42 0.57
N HIS A 346 -10.72 -5.85 -0.62
CA HIS A 346 -10.94 -6.46 -1.91
C HIS A 346 -9.70 -6.32 -2.81
N PRO A 347 -9.64 -6.96 -3.98
CA PRO A 347 -8.53 -6.80 -4.92
C PRO A 347 -8.19 -5.35 -5.26
N ALA A 348 -9.17 -4.46 -5.29
CA ALA A 348 -8.98 -3.02 -5.49
C ALA A 348 -8.07 -2.38 -4.43
N ASP A 349 -8.15 -2.84 -3.17
CA ASP A 349 -7.33 -2.30 -2.08
C ASP A 349 -5.83 -2.62 -2.20
N LEU A 350 -5.45 -3.54 -3.06
CA LEU A 350 -4.03 -3.84 -3.33
C LEU A 350 -3.34 -2.72 -4.10
N ILE A 351 -4.06 -2.03 -4.98
CA ILE A 351 -3.46 -1.10 -5.94
C ILE A 351 -4.06 0.30 -5.89
N CYS A 352 -5.35 0.45 -5.61
CA CYS A 352 -5.99 1.75 -5.54
C CYS A 352 -5.56 2.54 -4.31
N THR A 353 -5.21 3.80 -4.51
CA THR A 353 -4.95 4.77 -3.45
C THR A 353 -6.18 5.64 -3.17
N ASP A 354 -7.01 5.86 -4.18
CA ASP A 354 -8.27 6.59 -4.07
C ASP A 354 -9.41 5.65 -3.71
N ARG A 355 -10.23 6.05 -2.72
CA ARG A 355 -11.34 5.23 -2.21
C ARG A 355 -12.49 5.12 -3.21
N GLU A 356 -12.77 6.19 -3.97
CA GLU A 356 -13.83 6.17 -4.97
C GLU A 356 -13.46 5.26 -6.14
N VAL A 357 -12.18 5.29 -6.55
CA VAL A 357 -11.66 4.38 -7.58
C VAL A 357 -11.71 2.93 -7.09
N ALA A 358 -11.32 2.67 -5.84
CA ALA A 358 -11.37 1.33 -5.25
C ALA A 358 -12.81 0.80 -5.20
N GLN A 359 -13.75 1.61 -4.76
CA GLN A 359 -15.17 1.23 -4.73
C GLN A 359 -15.70 0.95 -6.14
N LYS A 360 -15.43 1.86 -7.09
CA LYS A 360 -15.85 1.69 -8.48
C LYS A 360 -15.26 0.45 -9.13
N MET A 361 -13.98 0.18 -8.86
CA MET A 361 -13.32 -1.04 -9.32
C MET A 361 -13.98 -2.30 -8.76
N THR A 362 -14.30 -2.30 -7.46
CA THR A 362 -14.98 -3.43 -6.81
C THR A 362 -16.37 -3.64 -7.44
N ASP A 363 -17.16 -2.57 -7.61
CA ASP A 363 -18.48 -2.64 -8.23
C ASP A 363 -18.40 -3.20 -9.67
N ASN A 364 -17.45 -2.72 -10.48
CA ASN A 364 -17.22 -3.21 -11.84
C ASN A 364 -16.79 -4.70 -11.87
N MET A 365 -16.00 -5.14 -10.88
CA MET A 365 -15.58 -6.54 -10.78
C MET A 365 -16.73 -7.44 -10.33
N GLU A 366 -17.64 -6.97 -9.48
CA GLU A 366 -18.85 -7.71 -9.12
C GLU A 366 -19.79 -7.90 -10.32
N GLU A 367 -19.89 -6.91 -11.19
CA GLU A 367 -20.67 -7.02 -12.44
C GLU A 367 -20.08 -8.05 -13.43
N THR A 368 -18.76 -8.24 -13.39
CA THR A 368 -18.02 -9.18 -14.27
C THR A 368 -17.71 -10.51 -13.62
N CYS A 369 -18.46 -10.93 -12.59
CA CYS A 369 -18.27 -12.19 -11.87
C CYS A 369 -18.02 -13.41 -12.77
N GLY A 370 -17.10 -14.28 -12.35
CA GLY A 370 -16.79 -15.54 -13.04
C GLY A 370 -15.72 -15.43 -14.14
N CYS A 371 -15.23 -14.22 -14.45
CA CYS A 371 -14.13 -14.02 -15.39
C CYS A 371 -12.91 -13.42 -14.67
N PRO A 372 -11.70 -13.99 -14.86
CA PRO A 372 -10.48 -13.37 -14.33
C PRO A 372 -10.23 -12.01 -14.97
N VAL A 373 -10.03 -10.98 -14.14
CA VAL A 373 -9.78 -9.59 -14.56
C VAL A 373 -8.40 -9.18 -14.09
N ASP A 374 -7.62 -8.56 -14.97
CA ASP A 374 -6.34 -7.96 -14.58
C ASP A 374 -6.61 -6.73 -13.72
N ILE A 375 -6.00 -6.69 -12.53
CA ILE A 375 -6.29 -5.64 -11.56
C ILE A 375 -5.77 -4.26 -12.01
N GLU A 376 -4.67 -4.19 -12.77
CA GLU A 376 -4.16 -2.93 -13.29
C GLU A 376 -5.07 -2.36 -14.40
N GLU A 377 -5.63 -3.22 -15.25
CA GLU A 377 -6.60 -2.80 -16.27
C GLU A 377 -7.92 -2.38 -15.62
N ALA A 378 -8.37 -3.10 -14.59
CA ALA A 378 -9.58 -2.77 -13.83
C ALA A 378 -9.44 -1.43 -13.09
N GLU A 379 -8.29 -1.13 -12.49
CA GLU A 379 -8.01 0.16 -11.86
C GLU A 379 -8.10 1.31 -12.87
N LYS A 380 -7.44 1.17 -14.01
CA LYS A 380 -7.47 2.21 -15.05
C LYS A 380 -8.90 2.51 -15.51
N LYS A 381 -9.67 1.47 -15.78
CA LYS A 381 -11.07 1.63 -16.18
C LYS A 381 -11.89 2.30 -15.08
N ALA A 382 -11.73 1.87 -13.83
CA ALA A 382 -12.44 2.48 -12.71
C ALA A 382 -12.03 3.95 -12.48
N ALA A 383 -10.75 4.29 -12.66
CA ALA A 383 -10.28 5.67 -12.57
C ALA A 383 -10.87 6.55 -13.68
N GLU A 384 -10.94 6.04 -14.93
CA GLU A 384 -11.60 6.72 -16.03
C GLU A 384 -13.09 6.95 -15.75
N ASP A 385 -13.80 5.94 -15.24
CA ASP A 385 -15.21 6.01 -14.86
C ASP A 385 -15.44 7.07 -13.76
N VAL A 386 -14.61 7.08 -12.70
CA VAL A 386 -14.70 8.07 -11.62
C VAL A 386 -14.41 9.48 -12.11
N ILE A 387 -13.43 9.67 -13.00
CA ILE A 387 -13.13 10.97 -13.62
C ILE A 387 -14.34 11.44 -14.40
N ALA A 388 -14.94 10.58 -15.22
CA ALA A 388 -16.12 10.92 -16.02
C ALA A 388 -17.31 11.32 -15.12
N GLU A 389 -17.58 10.57 -14.06
CA GLU A 389 -18.64 10.89 -13.08
C GLU A 389 -18.37 12.22 -12.34
N ARG A 390 -17.11 12.48 -11.95
CA ARG A 390 -16.71 13.76 -11.33
C ARG A 390 -16.87 14.94 -12.30
N GLU A 391 -16.48 14.76 -13.56
CA GLU A 391 -16.64 15.79 -14.59
C GLU A 391 -18.12 16.13 -14.83
N GLU A 392 -18.99 15.12 -14.88
CA GLU A 392 -20.43 15.33 -15.02
C GLU A 392 -21.01 16.07 -13.81
N SER A 393 -20.62 15.63 -12.59
CA SER A 393 -21.03 16.28 -11.35
C SER A 393 -20.55 17.74 -11.28
N LEU A 394 -19.28 17.98 -11.67
CA LEU A 394 -18.71 19.33 -11.70
C LEU A 394 -19.38 20.20 -12.77
N ALA A 395 -19.64 19.66 -13.95
CA ALA A 395 -20.37 20.39 -14.99
C ALA A 395 -21.74 20.87 -14.50
N LYS A 396 -22.41 20.04 -13.67
CA LYS A 396 -23.65 20.41 -13.00
C LYS A 396 -23.44 21.53 -11.97
N GLN A 397 -22.46 21.38 -11.08
CA GLN A 397 -22.11 22.38 -10.05
C GLN A 397 -21.64 23.70 -10.68
N LEU A 398 -20.82 23.65 -11.74
CA LEU A 398 -20.37 24.85 -12.46
C LEU A 398 -21.53 25.58 -13.16
N ARG A 399 -22.58 24.87 -13.61
CA ARG A 399 -23.83 25.51 -14.10
C ARG A 399 -24.54 26.27 -12.97
N GLU A 400 -24.55 25.73 -11.76
CA GLU A 400 -25.14 26.36 -10.57
C GLU A 400 -24.26 27.50 -10.03
N MET A 401 -22.93 27.40 -10.11
CA MET A 401 -21.95 28.41 -9.67
C MET A 401 -21.76 29.59 -10.65
N ARG A 402 -22.29 29.51 -11.87
CA ARG A 402 -22.18 30.59 -12.89
C ARG A 402 -22.58 31.99 -12.41
N ASN A 403 -23.35 32.09 -11.33
CA ASN A 403 -23.79 33.34 -10.73
C ASN A 403 -22.82 33.93 -9.69
N ARG A 404 -21.76 33.21 -9.29
CA ARG A 404 -20.77 33.74 -8.35
C ARG A 404 -19.55 34.26 -9.11
N LYS A 405 -19.36 35.60 -9.08
CA LYS A 405 -18.18 36.30 -9.64
C LYS A 405 -16.90 35.97 -8.85
N LYS A 406 -16.41 34.75 -8.84
CA LYS A 406 -15.10 34.42 -8.26
C LYS A 406 -13.98 34.65 -9.29
N LYS A 407 -12.92 35.40 -8.91
CA LYS A 407 -11.71 35.65 -9.74
C LYS A 407 -10.72 34.49 -9.73
N LEU A 408 -10.89 33.56 -8.81
CA LEU A 408 -9.99 32.45 -8.55
C LEU A 408 -10.57 31.13 -9.08
N VAL A 409 -9.71 30.16 -9.33
CA VAL A 409 -10.10 28.82 -9.73
C VAL A 409 -10.36 27.98 -8.48
N ASP A 410 -11.45 27.26 -8.47
CA ASP A 410 -11.74 26.27 -7.43
C ASP A 410 -10.66 25.18 -7.43
N PRO A 411 -10.13 24.75 -6.26
CA PRO A 411 -9.12 23.71 -6.19
C PRO A 411 -9.53 22.41 -6.89
N LEU A 412 -10.78 21.98 -6.72
CA LEU A 412 -11.31 20.77 -7.34
C LEU A 412 -11.37 20.90 -8.87
N GLN A 413 -11.81 22.05 -9.38
CA GLN A 413 -11.79 22.34 -10.83
C GLN A 413 -10.35 22.26 -11.38
N PHE A 414 -9.38 22.80 -10.62
CA PHE A 414 -7.97 22.71 -11.01
C PHE A 414 -7.47 21.28 -11.02
N GLU A 415 -7.72 20.51 -9.97
CA GLU A 415 -7.35 19.09 -9.84
C GLU A 415 -7.87 18.26 -11.01
N MET A 416 -9.15 18.44 -11.37
CA MET A 416 -9.78 17.74 -12.48
C MET A 416 -9.19 18.15 -13.84
N SER A 417 -8.98 19.44 -14.07
CA SER A 417 -8.43 19.93 -15.33
C SER A 417 -7.02 19.43 -15.62
N ILE A 418 -6.22 19.25 -14.58
CA ILE A 418 -4.85 18.71 -14.69
C ILE A 418 -4.77 17.19 -14.56
N GLN A 419 -5.90 16.53 -14.35
CA GLN A 419 -6.01 15.07 -14.17
C GLN A 419 -5.10 14.55 -13.02
N ALA A 420 -5.07 15.26 -11.89
CA ALA A 420 -4.25 14.93 -10.73
C ALA A 420 -5.03 14.06 -9.73
N GLU A 421 -5.04 12.76 -9.93
CA GLU A 421 -5.71 11.79 -9.06
C GLU A 421 -5.13 11.80 -7.63
N ASP A 422 -3.84 12.02 -7.49
CA ASP A 422 -3.12 12.11 -6.21
C ASP A 422 -3.58 13.30 -5.35
N LEU A 423 -4.01 14.40 -5.98
CA LEU A 423 -4.57 15.55 -5.26
C LEU A 423 -6.02 15.30 -4.81
N ALA A 424 -6.83 14.68 -5.68
CA ALA A 424 -8.23 14.39 -5.37
C ALA A 424 -8.38 13.38 -4.22
N GLY A 425 -7.50 12.38 -4.16
CA GLY A 425 -7.46 11.35 -3.12
C GLY A 425 -6.54 11.66 -1.95
N TYR A 426 -5.99 12.87 -1.84
CA TYR A 426 -5.00 13.19 -0.82
C TYR A 426 -5.55 13.05 0.61
N VAL A 427 -4.84 12.27 1.42
CA VAL A 427 -5.11 12.10 2.85
C VAL A 427 -3.85 12.46 3.62
N PRO A 428 -3.90 13.45 4.53
CA PRO A 428 -2.75 13.82 5.35
C PRO A 428 -2.33 12.67 6.25
N ALA A 429 -1.02 12.38 6.28
CA ALA A 429 -0.42 11.33 7.10
C ALA A 429 0.37 11.90 8.30
N PHE A 430 0.99 13.05 8.14
CA PHE A 430 1.83 13.66 9.16
C PHE A 430 1.10 14.78 9.92
N GLY A 431 1.48 15.01 11.19
CA GLY A 431 0.80 15.97 12.05
C GLY A 431 0.75 17.40 11.49
N TRP A 432 1.80 17.86 10.81
CA TRP A 432 1.85 19.17 10.18
C TRP A 432 0.89 19.31 8.98
N GLU A 433 0.63 18.20 8.28
CA GLU A 433 -0.28 18.18 7.13
C GLU A 433 -1.74 18.35 7.53
N LEU A 434 -2.10 17.89 8.74
CA LEU A 434 -3.46 18.01 9.31
C LEU A 434 -3.83 19.44 9.70
N ALA A 435 -2.84 20.31 9.89
CA ALA A 435 -3.09 21.71 10.24
C ALA A 435 -3.79 22.44 9.09
N PRO A 436 -4.60 23.49 9.37
CA PRO A 436 -5.12 24.36 8.33
C PRO A 436 -3.99 24.99 7.49
N PRO A 437 -4.23 25.33 6.21
CA PRO A 437 -3.24 26.03 5.40
C PRO A 437 -2.79 27.32 6.07
N SER A 438 -1.47 27.55 6.09
CA SER A 438 -0.89 28.76 6.66
C SER A 438 -1.26 30.01 5.83
N ASP A 439 -1.20 31.20 6.43
CA ASP A 439 -1.47 32.46 5.73
C ASP A 439 -0.52 32.66 4.54
N SER A 440 0.71 32.16 4.64
CA SER A 440 1.69 32.19 3.54
C SER A 440 1.24 31.31 2.37
N GLN A 441 0.80 30.07 2.66
CA GLN A 441 0.27 29.15 1.66
C GLN A 441 -0.99 29.72 0.98
N LYS A 442 -1.92 30.27 1.76
CA LYS A 442 -3.15 30.91 1.24
C LYS A 442 -2.81 32.07 0.30
N LYS A 443 -1.91 32.97 0.70
CA LYS A 443 -1.48 34.11 -0.14
C LYS A 443 -0.80 33.65 -1.44
N GLU A 444 0.04 32.63 -1.37
CA GLU A 444 0.73 32.11 -2.57
C GLU A 444 -0.24 31.41 -3.52
N LEU A 445 -1.21 30.65 -2.99
CA LEU A 445 -2.29 30.03 -3.78
C LEU A 445 -3.14 31.10 -4.50
N GLU A 446 -3.58 32.14 -3.79
CA GLU A 446 -4.34 33.26 -4.38
C GLU A 446 -3.54 33.97 -5.48
N LYS A 447 -2.26 34.26 -5.22
CA LYS A 447 -1.38 34.87 -6.21
C LYS A 447 -1.27 34.04 -7.48
N ARG A 448 -1.24 32.73 -7.34
CA ARG A 448 -1.21 31.76 -8.45
C ARG A 448 -2.58 31.49 -9.07
N GLY A 449 -3.64 32.02 -8.51
CA GLY A 449 -5.00 31.98 -9.07
C GLY A 449 -5.87 30.83 -8.57
N ILE A 450 -5.50 30.16 -7.48
CA ILE A 450 -6.30 29.11 -6.81
C ILE A 450 -7.03 29.70 -5.60
N LEU A 451 -8.28 29.29 -5.39
CA LEU A 451 -9.08 29.67 -4.21
C LEU A 451 -8.61 28.86 -2.99
N PRO A 452 -8.07 29.49 -1.93
CA PRO A 452 -7.54 28.75 -0.79
C PRO A 452 -8.62 28.31 0.21
N ASP A 453 -9.82 28.91 0.17
CA ASP A 453 -10.88 28.69 1.18
C ASP A 453 -11.44 27.27 1.18
N ASP A 454 -11.35 26.58 0.03
CA ASP A 454 -11.86 25.23 -0.17
C ASP A 454 -10.73 24.17 -0.02
N ILE A 455 -9.60 24.53 0.62
CA ILE A 455 -8.49 23.61 0.91
C ILE A 455 -8.42 23.37 2.42
N ASP A 456 -8.71 22.13 2.84
CA ASP A 456 -8.92 21.79 4.24
C ASP A 456 -7.64 21.74 5.10
N ASN A 457 -6.48 21.44 4.47
CA ASN A 457 -5.26 21.17 5.23
C ASN A 457 -3.97 21.64 4.53
N ALA A 458 -2.91 21.83 5.35
CA ALA A 458 -1.62 22.35 4.90
C ALA A 458 -0.88 21.39 3.95
N GLY A 459 -1.07 20.09 4.10
CA GLY A 459 -0.47 19.09 3.22
C GLY A 459 -1.01 19.22 1.79
N LYS A 460 -2.34 19.26 1.62
CA LYS A 460 -2.97 19.48 0.31
C LYS A 460 -2.57 20.81 -0.31
N ALA A 461 -2.50 21.88 0.52
CA ALA A 461 -2.04 23.19 0.07
C ALA A 461 -0.59 23.14 -0.46
N SER A 462 0.32 22.46 0.23
CA SER A 462 1.70 22.25 -0.22
C SER A 462 1.75 21.49 -1.54
N MET A 463 1.04 20.37 -1.66
CA MET A 463 1.00 19.58 -2.89
C MET A 463 0.50 20.38 -4.10
N ILE A 464 -0.55 21.20 -3.91
CA ILE A 464 -1.05 22.07 -4.98
C ILE A 464 0.02 23.09 -5.39
N LEU A 465 0.71 23.71 -4.42
CA LEU A 465 1.78 24.68 -4.69
C LEU A 465 2.95 24.05 -5.44
N ASP A 466 3.39 22.85 -5.03
CA ASP A 466 4.45 22.10 -5.70
C ASP A 466 4.04 21.73 -7.13
N ARG A 467 2.80 21.30 -7.30
CA ARG A 467 2.24 21.00 -8.62
C ARG A 467 2.22 22.23 -9.53
N LEU A 468 1.81 23.38 -9.00
CA LEU A 468 1.82 24.66 -9.74
C LEU A 468 3.23 25.07 -10.14
N HIS A 469 4.22 24.84 -9.28
CA HIS A 469 5.62 25.14 -9.59
C HIS A 469 6.14 24.24 -10.72
N LYS A 470 5.97 22.92 -10.57
CA LYS A 470 6.37 21.95 -11.59
C LYS A 470 5.73 22.22 -12.95
N ARG A 471 4.43 22.53 -12.98
CA ARG A 471 3.70 22.86 -14.20
C ARG A 471 4.21 24.13 -14.87
N GLN A 472 4.66 25.10 -14.09
CA GLN A 472 5.28 26.32 -14.62
C GLN A 472 6.63 25.99 -15.29
N GLU A 473 7.44 25.12 -14.70
CA GLU A 473 8.70 24.64 -15.28
C GLU A 473 8.47 23.84 -16.58
N GLU A 474 7.43 23.02 -16.60
CA GLU A 474 7.02 22.21 -17.75
C GLU A 474 6.32 23.03 -18.85
N GLY A 475 6.09 24.33 -18.66
CA GLY A 475 5.44 25.20 -19.64
C GLY A 475 3.98 24.85 -19.91
N LEU A 476 3.26 24.35 -18.91
CA LEU A 476 1.84 24.00 -19.01
C LEU A 476 0.92 25.18 -18.68
N THR A 477 -0.36 25.06 -19.03
CA THR A 477 -1.38 26.08 -18.76
C THR A 477 -1.46 26.47 -17.29
N THR A 478 -1.64 27.76 -17.06
CA THR A 478 -1.85 28.35 -15.73
C THR A 478 -3.29 28.20 -15.25
N PRO A 479 -3.57 28.27 -13.94
CA PRO A 479 -4.95 28.26 -13.43
C PRO A 479 -5.83 29.33 -14.09
N LYS A 480 -5.31 30.51 -14.38
CA LYS A 480 -6.05 31.57 -15.07
C LYS A 480 -6.46 31.18 -16.50
N GLN A 481 -5.58 30.52 -17.24
CA GLN A 481 -5.88 30.02 -18.58
C GLN A 481 -6.90 28.88 -18.52
N ILE A 482 -6.73 27.94 -17.57
CA ILE A 482 -7.67 26.85 -17.33
C ILE A 482 -9.07 27.42 -17.10
N ARG A 483 -9.21 28.33 -16.14
CA ARG A 483 -10.50 28.98 -15.87
C ARG A 483 -11.08 29.69 -17.07
N CYS A 484 -10.23 30.39 -17.83
CA CYS A 484 -10.69 31.14 -19.00
C CYS A 484 -11.24 30.21 -20.07
N LEU A 485 -10.53 29.14 -20.42
CA LEU A 485 -10.87 28.26 -21.52
C LEU A 485 -12.02 27.31 -21.16
N GLU A 486 -12.03 26.75 -19.95
CA GLU A 486 -13.12 25.88 -19.48
C GLU A 486 -14.46 26.61 -19.38
N LYS A 487 -14.45 27.91 -19.08
CA LYS A 487 -15.63 28.77 -19.16
C LYS A 487 -16.28 28.75 -20.55
N TYR A 488 -15.50 28.53 -21.61
CA TYR A 488 -15.97 28.45 -23.00
C TYR A 488 -16.22 27.01 -23.45
N GLY A 489 -16.17 26.02 -22.53
CA GLY A 489 -16.53 24.62 -22.77
C GLY A 489 -15.36 23.75 -23.22
N PHE A 490 -14.12 24.27 -23.26
CA PHE A 490 -12.95 23.44 -23.50
C PHE A 490 -12.72 22.49 -22.34
N GLN A 491 -12.27 21.27 -22.63
CA GLN A 491 -12.03 20.23 -21.63
C GLN A 491 -10.54 19.92 -21.52
N HIS A 492 -10.12 19.38 -20.38
CA HIS A 492 -8.75 18.95 -20.11
C HIS A 492 -7.69 20.02 -20.40
N VAL A 493 -8.05 21.29 -20.24
CA VAL A 493 -7.18 22.44 -20.52
C VAL A 493 -5.88 22.38 -19.71
N GLY A 494 -5.93 21.76 -18.54
CA GLY A 494 -4.75 21.53 -17.71
C GLY A 494 -3.66 20.70 -18.38
N THR A 495 -3.96 19.92 -19.39
CA THR A 495 -2.97 19.11 -20.12
C THR A 495 -2.28 19.86 -21.27
N TRP A 496 -2.73 21.07 -21.58
CA TRP A 496 -2.22 21.86 -22.70
C TRP A 496 -0.92 22.60 -22.34
N SER A 497 -0.12 22.90 -23.37
CA SER A 497 1.00 23.83 -23.20
C SER A 497 0.52 25.27 -22.94
N PHE A 498 1.32 26.06 -22.24
CA PHE A 498 1.05 27.49 -21.98
C PHE A 498 0.74 28.25 -23.27
N GLU A 499 1.53 28.01 -24.33
CA GLU A 499 1.36 28.65 -25.63
C GLU A 499 0.07 28.24 -26.34
N ALA A 500 -0.30 26.95 -26.28
CA ALA A 500 -1.57 26.49 -26.84
C ALA A 500 -2.77 27.15 -26.13
N GLY A 501 -2.70 27.23 -24.79
CA GLY A 501 -3.72 27.93 -23.99
C GLY A 501 -3.80 29.42 -24.32
N LYS A 502 -2.65 30.11 -24.46
CA LYS A 502 -2.56 31.51 -24.85
C LYS A 502 -3.15 31.74 -26.22
N ASN A 503 -2.72 30.96 -27.21
CA ASN A 503 -3.19 31.10 -28.60
C ASN A 503 -4.71 30.92 -28.70
N MET A 504 -5.30 29.98 -27.96
CA MET A 504 -6.74 29.80 -27.94
C MET A 504 -7.46 30.98 -27.27
N ILE A 505 -6.92 31.51 -26.18
CA ILE A 505 -7.46 32.72 -25.52
C ILE A 505 -7.43 33.91 -26.48
N ASP A 506 -6.35 34.12 -27.21
CA ASP A 506 -6.23 35.18 -28.21
C ASP A 506 -7.25 35.04 -29.33
N ARG A 507 -7.51 33.79 -29.79
CA ARG A 507 -8.56 33.51 -30.78
C ARG A 507 -9.97 33.81 -30.23
N ILE A 508 -10.25 33.48 -28.96
CA ILE A 508 -11.53 33.82 -28.32
C ILE A 508 -11.66 35.33 -28.16
N ALA A 509 -10.59 36.01 -27.80
CA ALA A 509 -10.55 37.47 -27.69
C ALA A 509 -10.82 38.14 -29.04
N ALA A 510 -10.18 37.66 -30.10
CA ALA A 510 -10.42 38.15 -31.49
C ALA A 510 -11.87 37.91 -31.96
N ALA A 511 -12.54 36.89 -31.41
CA ALA A 511 -13.97 36.65 -31.65
C ALA A 511 -14.89 37.47 -30.72
N GLY A 512 -14.35 38.42 -29.94
CA GLY A 512 -15.14 39.32 -29.11
C GLY A 512 -15.66 38.68 -27.81
N TRP A 513 -15.06 37.58 -27.31
CA TRP A 513 -15.47 36.88 -26.09
C TRP A 513 -16.91 36.32 -26.11
N THR A 514 -17.50 36.10 -27.29
CA THR A 514 -18.89 35.65 -27.47
C THR A 514 -19.04 34.13 -27.42
N GLY A 515 -17.95 33.36 -27.48
CA GLY A 515 -17.98 31.91 -27.50
C GLY A 515 -16.68 31.31 -28.04
N ALA A 516 -16.65 30.03 -28.29
CA ALA A 516 -15.55 29.40 -28.99
C ALA A 516 -15.38 29.93 -30.41
N PRO A 517 -14.14 29.96 -30.95
CA PRO A 517 -13.89 30.41 -32.31
C PRO A 517 -14.69 29.56 -33.33
N ARG A 518 -15.12 30.20 -34.43
CA ARG A 518 -15.87 29.50 -35.52
C ARG A 518 -15.11 28.26 -36.00
N GLY A 519 -15.80 27.14 -36.09
CA GLY A 519 -15.24 25.86 -36.55
C GLY A 519 -14.48 25.06 -35.49
N VAL A 520 -14.50 25.50 -34.24
CA VAL A 520 -13.91 24.77 -33.10
C VAL A 520 -15.03 24.21 -32.24
N ASN A 521 -15.06 22.87 -32.05
CA ASN A 521 -15.89 22.23 -31.03
C ASN A 521 -15.10 22.18 -29.73
N PRO A 522 -15.45 22.95 -28.66
CA PRO A 522 -14.66 23.03 -27.45
C PRO A 522 -14.52 21.70 -26.71
N SER A 523 -15.56 20.85 -26.76
CA SER A 523 -15.56 19.56 -26.04
C SER A 523 -14.67 18.49 -26.68
N GLU A 524 -14.31 18.66 -27.95
CA GLU A 524 -13.49 17.70 -28.71
C GLU A 524 -12.14 18.28 -29.13
N TYR A 525 -11.89 19.55 -28.80
CA TYR A 525 -10.68 20.22 -29.25
C TYR A 525 -9.46 19.75 -28.45
N VAL A 526 -8.48 19.23 -29.18
CA VAL A 526 -7.15 18.90 -28.67
C VAL A 526 -6.14 19.80 -29.40
N PRO A 527 -5.31 20.59 -28.71
CA PRO A 527 -4.31 21.42 -29.36
C PRO A 527 -3.22 20.55 -30.00
N ASP A 528 -2.70 20.99 -31.14
CA ASP A 528 -1.50 20.39 -31.73
C ASP A 528 -0.33 20.49 -30.72
N ARG A 529 0.42 19.41 -30.57
CA ARG A 529 1.56 19.31 -29.62
C ARG A 529 2.71 20.21 -30.02
#